data_68cfea5bcf6b834f7d28625d9167f038
#
_entry.id   68cfea5bcf6b834f7d28625d9167f038
#
_cell.length_a   1.000
_cell.length_b   1.000
_cell.length_c   1.000
_cell.angle_alpha   90.00
_cell.angle_beta   90.00
_cell.angle_gamma   90.00
#
_symmetry.space_group_name_H-M   'P 1'
#
loop_
_entity.id
_entity.type
_entity.pdbx_description
1 polymer ?
#
loop_
_entity_poly.entity_id
_entity_poly.type
_entity_poly.pdbx_seq_one_letter_code
_entity_poly.pdbx_strand_id
1 'polypeptide(L)'
;MDFSIIIVNYNSKRLLYNCVNSVVNNLSDIDYEVIVVDNNSSDNSFDLCRSIDDERIKMIPLNENLGFAKANNLGVKHSSGRFLHFLNPDTEVDHKLAEDYKRVIRDSPNNYVYVNPLRDTDGTVYYGKNYIPDTFNYLRYLFCRSKTKWYYIGASVILSRKVFDIIGGWNEDIFMYEEDSDLFFKINKKNISIIELPAIIFHYGGGSSEAAFTNMGREILIQKSLRIYFKSNHLSVLNYICFEIMMVLSFLKKPRRAWWQVKAIINSFFV
;
A
#
# COMPACT_ATOMS: atom_id res chain seq x y z
N MET A 1 7.07 23.20 0.57
CA MET A 1 7.19 21.75 0.78
C MET A 1 6.69 21.04 -0.46
N ASP A 2 7.56 20.31 -1.15
CA ASP A 2 7.16 19.56 -2.34
C ASP A 2 6.59 18.20 -1.99
N PHE A 3 7.26 17.44 -1.10
CA PHE A 3 6.82 16.11 -0.73
C PHE A 3 6.52 15.94 0.74
N SER A 4 5.48 15.16 1.05
CA SER A 4 5.29 14.57 2.37
C SER A 4 5.39 13.05 2.23
N ILE A 5 6.40 12.47 2.86
CA ILE A 5 6.63 11.03 2.89
C ILE A 5 5.91 10.50 4.13
N ILE A 6 4.88 9.69 3.91
CA ILE A 6 4.01 9.17 4.98
C ILE A 6 4.36 7.71 5.21
N ILE A 7 4.73 7.39 6.44
CA ILE A 7 5.16 6.06 6.86
C ILE A 7 4.30 5.63 8.04
N VAL A 8 3.55 4.54 7.87
CA VAL A 8 2.76 3.94 8.95
C VAL A 8 3.57 2.83 9.59
N ASN A 9 3.84 2.98 10.90
CA ASN A 9 4.57 2.00 11.69
C ASN A 9 3.63 1.14 12.53
N TYR A 10 3.89 -0.17 12.56
CA TYR A 10 3.33 -1.09 13.54
C TYR A 10 4.28 -2.25 13.77
N ASN A 11 4.98 -2.25 14.92
CA ASN A 11 5.92 -3.31 15.35
C ASN A 11 6.98 -3.68 14.29
N SER A 12 7.53 -2.69 13.57
CA SER A 12 8.48 -2.92 12.49
C SER A 12 9.94 -3.02 12.94
N LYS A 13 10.18 -3.04 14.25
CA LYS A 13 11.52 -3.20 14.84
C LYS A 13 12.50 -2.16 14.27
N ARG A 14 13.69 -2.61 13.82
CA ARG A 14 14.71 -1.74 13.23
C ARG A 14 14.39 -1.27 11.82
N LEU A 15 13.40 -1.88 11.15
CA LEU A 15 13.09 -1.55 9.75
C LEU A 15 12.61 -0.10 9.61
N LEU A 16 11.77 0.40 10.53
CA LEU A 16 11.37 1.81 10.53
C LEU A 16 12.59 2.75 10.57
N TYR A 17 13.53 2.50 11.48
CA TYR A 17 14.74 3.30 11.58
C TYR A 17 15.53 3.29 10.27
N ASN A 18 15.74 2.12 9.67
CA ASN A 18 16.46 1.99 8.41
C ASN A 18 15.74 2.74 7.28
N CYS A 19 14.42 2.61 7.20
CA CYS A 19 13.59 3.29 6.21
C CYS A 19 13.77 4.82 6.31
N VAL A 20 13.49 5.41 7.48
CA VAL A 20 13.59 6.85 7.69
C VAL A 20 15.03 7.35 7.49
N ASN A 21 16.02 6.63 8.02
CA ASN A 21 17.44 6.98 7.86
C ASN A 21 17.87 6.93 6.38
N SER A 22 17.36 5.98 5.59
CA SER A 22 17.64 5.93 4.14
C SER A 22 17.04 7.13 3.41
N VAL A 23 15.85 7.58 3.78
CA VAL A 23 15.23 8.81 3.23
C VAL A 23 16.07 10.04 3.54
N VAL A 24 16.44 10.23 4.82
CA VAL A 24 17.22 11.40 5.27
C VAL A 24 18.56 11.48 4.55
N ASN A 25 19.24 10.36 4.38
CA ASN A 25 20.60 10.31 3.78
C ASN A 25 20.60 10.46 2.25
N ASN A 26 19.50 10.17 1.57
CA ASN A 26 19.47 10.08 0.10
C ASN A 26 18.67 11.20 -0.60
N LEU A 27 17.93 12.03 0.15
CA LEU A 27 17.05 13.06 -0.41
C LEU A 27 17.45 14.48 -0.02
N SER A 28 18.75 14.76 0.18
CA SER A 28 19.25 16.07 0.64
C SER A 28 18.83 17.24 -0.24
N ASP A 29 18.72 17.04 -1.56
CA ASP A 29 18.44 18.08 -2.55
C ASP A 29 16.93 18.26 -2.84
N ILE A 30 16.07 17.64 -2.04
CA ILE A 30 14.61 17.67 -2.21
C ILE A 30 13.98 18.43 -1.03
N ASP A 31 12.94 19.22 -1.30
CA ASP A 31 12.12 19.86 -0.27
C ASP A 31 11.02 18.89 0.21
N TYR A 32 11.25 18.22 1.36
CA TYR A 32 10.35 17.21 1.90
C TYR A 32 10.22 17.21 3.43
N GLU A 33 9.19 16.58 3.90
CA GLU A 33 8.99 16.18 5.30
C GLU A 33 8.70 14.68 5.38
N VAL A 34 9.00 14.06 6.51
CA VAL A 34 8.65 12.68 6.83
C VAL A 34 7.61 12.69 7.95
N ILE A 35 6.47 12.07 7.72
CA ILE A 35 5.40 11.90 8.72
C ILE A 35 5.35 10.42 9.11
N VAL A 36 5.83 10.10 10.29
CA VAL A 36 5.76 8.75 10.84
C VAL A 36 4.54 8.65 11.74
N VAL A 37 3.56 7.84 11.36
CA VAL A 37 2.39 7.53 12.18
C VAL A 37 2.60 6.18 12.84
N ASP A 38 2.79 6.19 14.15
CA ASP A 38 2.95 4.95 14.93
C ASP A 38 1.59 4.41 15.36
N ASN A 39 1.24 3.29 14.82
CA ASN A 39 -0.06 2.65 14.98
C ASN A 39 -0.17 1.84 16.28
N ASN A 40 0.31 2.45 17.41
CA ASN A 40 0.37 1.86 18.75
C ASN A 40 1.30 0.63 18.79
N SER A 41 2.54 0.80 18.38
CA SER A 41 3.55 -0.27 18.45
C SER A 41 3.90 -0.61 19.91
N SER A 42 4.11 -1.89 20.18
CA SER A 42 4.56 -2.41 21.48
C SER A 42 6.04 -2.73 21.52
N ASP A 43 6.73 -2.61 20.37
CA ASP A 43 8.18 -2.76 20.28
C ASP A 43 8.89 -1.40 20.44
N ASN A 44 10.20 -1.38 20.33
CA ASN A 44 10.98 -0.13 20.43
C ASN A 44 11.21 0.58 19.08
N SER A 45 10.46 0.22 18.03
CA SER A 45 10.64 0.79 16.68
C SER A 45 10.46 2.30 16.63
N PHE A 46 9.43 2.80 17.32
CA PHE A 46 9.12 4.22 17.38
C PHE A 46 10.21 5.02 18.11
N ASP A 47 10.64 4.56 19.29
CA ASP A 47 11.67 5.25 20.09
C ASP A 47 13.03 5.21 19.36
N LEU A 48 13.35 4.09 18.70
CA LEU A 48 14.55 4.00 17.89
C LEU A 48 14.53 5.00 16.74
N CYS A 49 13.40 5.17 16.06
CA CYS A 49 13.24 6.15 14.97
C CYS A 49 13.38 7.59 15.50
N ARG A 50 12.86 7.89 16.67
CA ARG A 50 13.02 9.22 17.33
C ARG A 50 14.47 9.60 17.61
N SER A 51 15.40 8.65 17.63
CA SER A 51 16.82 8.96 17.78
C SER A 51 17.48 9.57 16.54
N ILE A 52 16.77 9.62 15.40
CA ILE A 52 17.23 10.33 14.20
C ILE A 52 17.00 11.83 14.44
N ASP A 53 18.09 12.58 14.55
CA ASP A 53 18.07 14.04 14.78
C ASP A 53 17.90 14.78 13.44
N ASP A 54 16.65 14.92 13.00
CA ASP A 54 16.31 15.64 11.76
C ASP A 54 14.97 16.35 11.93
N GLU A 55 14.95 17.68 11.80
CA GLU A 55 13.75 18.54 11.98
C GLU A 55 12.65 18.29 10.95
N ARG A 56 12.95 17.63 9.83
CA ARG A 56 11.98 17.26 8.80
C ARG A 56 11.08 16.08 9.23
N ILE A 57 11.43 15.38 10.32
CA ILE A 57 10.70 14.21 10.78
C ILE A 57 9.66 14.61 11.82
N LYS A 58 8.41 14.30 11.54
CA LYS A 58 7.27 14.43 12.47
C LYS A 58 6.80 13.07 12.93
N MET A 59 6.81 12.83 14.23
CA MET A 59 6.44 11.56 14.85
C MET A 59 5.07 11.69 15.52
N ILE A 60 4.11 10.86 15.09
CA ILE A 60 2.71 10.89 15.56
C ILE A 60 2.38 9.54 16.20
N PRO A 61 2.44 9.43 17.55
CA PRO A 61 2.03 8.21 18.26
C PRO A 61 0.50 8.14 18.36
N LEU A 62 -0.05 6.95 18.13
CA LEU A 62 -1.46 6.65 18.36
C LEU A 62 -1.65 5.83 19.65
N ASN A 63 -2.84 5.90 20.23
CA ASN A 63 -3.20 5.13 21.43
C ASN A 63 -3.84 3.75 21.09
N GLU A 64 -4.11 3.50 19.81
CA GLU A 64 -4.67 2.24 19.30
C GLU A 64 -4.23 2.00 17.86
N ASN A 65 -4.30 0.74 17.41
CA ASN A 65 -4.02 0.40 16.01
C ASN A 65 -5.27 0.67 15.15
N LEU A 66 -5.22 1.75 14.37
CA LEU A 66 -6.32 2.18 13.48
C LEU A 66 -6.36 1.42 12.15
N GLY A 67 -5.37 0.57 11.86
CA GLY A 67 -5.16 -0.03 10.55
C GLY A 67 -4.39 0.90 9.59
N PHE A 68 -3.99 0.34 8.45
CA PHE A 68 -3.11 1.02 7.50
C PHE A 68 -3.77 2.24 6.84
N ALA A 69 -4.99 2.08 6.36
CA ALA A 69 -5.72 3.12 5.63
C ALA A 69 -5.98 4.38 6.47
N LYS A 70 -6.53 4.21 7.69
CA LYS A 70 -6.81 5.33 8.59
C LYS A 70 -5.53 6.04 9.03
N ALA A 71 -4.48 5.28 9.35
CA ALA A 71 -3.20 5.84 9.76
C ALA A 71 -2.55 6.66 8.63
N ASN A 72 -2.60 6.19 7.38
CA ASN A 72 -2.15 6.96 6.22
C ASN A 72 -2.95 8.25 6.03
N ASN A 73 -4.29 8.19 6.11
CA ASN A 73 -5.13 9.38 6.01
C ASN A 73 -4.83 10.39 7.13
N LEU A 74 -4.55 9.90 8.34
CA LEU A 74 -4.12 10.76 9.44
C LEU A 74 -2.77 11.41 9.14
N GLY A 75 -1.79 10.67 8.60
CA GLY A 75 -0.52 11.20 8.14
C GLY A 75 -0.72 12.33 7.12
N VAL A 76 -1.63 12.17 6.16
CA VAL A 76 -1.98 13.20 5.18
C VAL A 76 -2.53 14.46 5.86
N LYS A 77 -3.37 14.33 6.89
CA LYS A 77 -3.91 15.48 7.65
C LYS A 77 -2.83 16.29 8.36
N HIS A 78 -1.72 15.65 8.75
CA HIS A 78 -0.59 16.28 9.43
C HIS A 78 0.53 16.72 8.48
N SER A 79 0.33 16.57 7.19
CA SER A 79 1.34 16.84 6.15
C SER A 79 1.00 18.10 5.35
N SER A 80 2.02 18.73 4.75
CA SER A 80 1.90 20.00 4.01
C SER A 80 2.39 19.91 2.55
N GLY A 81 3.02 18.81 2.16
CA GLY A 81 3.59 18.62 0.83
C GLY A 81 2.54 18.61 -0.29
N ARG A 82 2.93 19.15 -1.43
CA ARG A 82 2.14 19.12 -2.66
C ARG A 82 1.93 17.71 -3.20
N PHE A 83 2.95 16.87 -3.04
CA PHE A 83 2.91 15.44 -3.36
C PHE A 83 2.96 14.62 -2.07
N LEU A 84 2.23 13.53 -2.08
CA LEU A 84 2.18 12.53 -1.02
C LEU A 84 2.91 11.29 -1.51
N HIS A 85 3.90 10.82 -0.75
CA HIS A 85 4.56 9.55 -0.98
C HIS A 85 4.22 8.61 0.17
N PHE A 86 3.37 7.62 -0.07
CA PHE A 86 3.11 6.54 0.87
C PHE A 86 4.24 5.52 0.76
N LEU A 87 4.98 5.33 1.83
CA LEU A 87 6.16 4.47 1.88
C LEU A 87 6.06 3.50 3.05
N ASN A 88 6.22 2.20 2.80
CA ASN A 88 6.16 1.21 3.87
C ASN A 88 7.38 1.30 4.81
N PRO A 89 7.22 0.99 6.11
CA PRO A 89 8.30 1.07 7.11
C PRO A 89 9.37 0.00 6.93
N ASP A 90 9.13 -1.02 6.09
CA ASP A 90 10.06 -2.10 5.75
C ASP A 90 10.71 -1.90 4.37
N THR A 91 10.91 -0.64 3.98
CA THR A 91 11.59 -0.25 2.73
C THR A 91 12.88 0.51 3.01
N GLU A 92 13.78 0.52 2.05
CA GLU A 92 14.94 1.41 2.01
C GLU A 92 15.06 2.04 0.62
N VAL A 93 15.42 3.31 0.57
CA VAL A 93 15.57 4.09 -0.66
C VAL A 93 17.04 4.42 -0.94
N ASP A 94 17.37 4.63 -2.21
CA ASP A 94 18.68 5.16 -2.62
C ASP A 94 18.55 6.56 -3.26
N HIS A 95 19.69 7.17 -3.60
CA HIS A 95 19.78 8.51 -4.20
C HIS A 95 19.01 8.66 -5.52
N LYS A 96 18.68 7.56 -6.21
CA LYS A 96 17.92 7.61 -7.47
C LYS A 96 16.48 8.05 -7.27
N LEU A 97 15.93 7.89 -6.06
CA LEU A 97 14.60 8.39 -5.74
C LEU A 97 14.53 9.92 -5.85
N ALA A 98 15.62 10.64 -5.60
CA ALA A 98 15.67 12.10 -5.79
C ALA A 98 15.42 12.50 -7.26
N GLU A 99 15.93 11.72 -8.21
CA GLU A 99 15.69 11.94 -9.66
C GLU A 99 14.23 11.65 -10.03
N ASP A 100 13.64 10.61 -9.45
CA ASP A 100 12.21 10.34 -9.59
C ASP A 100 11.37 11.50 -9.07
N TYR A 101 11.70 12.08 -7.93
CA TYR A 101 11.00 13.24 -7.38
C TYR A 101 11.09 14.47 -8.29
N LYS A 102 12.27 14.75 -8.84
CA LYS A 102 12.44 15.83 -9.85
C LYS A 102 11.56 15.59 -11.07
N ARG A 103 11.41 14.32 -11.50
CA ARG A 103 10.52 13.93 -12.59
C ARG A 103 9.06 14.16 -12.22
N VAL A 104 8.62 13.74 -11.02
CA VAL A 104 7.25 13.95 -10.52
C VAL A 104 6.89 15.44 -10.48
N ILE A 105 7.82 16.30 -10.03
CA ILE A 105 7.63 17.76 -10.03
C ILE A 105 7.44 18.29 -11.46
N ARG A 106 8.29 17.88 -12.41
CA ARG A 106 8.22 18.30 -13.81
C ARG A 106 6.91 17.87 -14.47
N ASP A 107 6.46 16.65 -14.19
CA ASP A 107 5.27 16.06 -14.78
C ASP A 107 3.98 16.46 -14.05
N SER A 108 4.07 17.30 -13.02
CA SER A 108 3.00 17.68 -12.07
C SER A 108 1.69 18.18 -12.69
N PRO A 109 1.66 18.85 -13.86
CA PRO A 109 0.39 19.28 -14.47
C PRO A 109 -0.56 18.14 -14.83
N ASN A 110 -0.05 16.91 -14.99
CA ASN A 110 -0.77 15.79 -15.57
C ASN A 110 -1.58 14.94 -14.57
N ASN A 111 -1.50 15.24 -13.25
CA ASN A 111 -2.21 14.49 -12.20
C ASN A 111 -1.99 12.96 -12.30
N TYR A 112 -0.75 12.52 -12.49
CA TYR A 112 -0.41 11.10 -12.52
C TYR A 112 -0.31 10.50 -11.12
N VAL A 113 -0.42 9.17 -11.04
CA VAL A 113 0.01 8.37 -9.91
C VAL A 113 1.29 7.66 -10.32
N TYR A 114 2.29 7.63 -9.43
CA TYR A 114 3.58 7.05 -9.70
C TYR A 114 3.85 5.89 -8.74
N VAL A 115 4.50 4.85 -9.24
CA VAL A 115 4.89 3.66 -8.48
C VAL A 115 6.33 3.30 -8.79
N ASN A 116 7.06 2.83 -7.79
CA ASN A 116 8.41 2.35 -7.94
C ASN A 116 8.48 0.83 -8.05
N PRO A 117 9.46 0.27 -8.77
CA PRO A 117 9.78 -1.14 -8.67
C PRO A 117 10.37 -1.45 -7.29
N LEU A 118 10.02 -2.62 -6.78
CA LEU A 118 10.48 -3.13 -5.51
C LEU A 118 11.57 -4.18 -5.73
N ARG A 119 12.57 -4.21 -4.86
CA ARG A 119 13.58 -5.28 -4.81
C ARG A 119 13.40 -6.07 -3.53
N ASP A 120 13.16 -7.35 -3.67
CA ASP A 120 13.07 -8.29 -2.57
C ASP A 120 14.45 -8.68 -2.01
N THR A 121 14.45 -9.34 -0.85
CA THR A 121 15.66 -9.83 -0.16
C THR A 121 16.46 -10.86 -0.98
N ASP A 122 15.83 -11.58 -1.91
CA ASP A 122 16.48 -12.49 -2.84
C ASP A 122 17.09 -11.79 -4.08
N GLY A 123 16.93 -10.44 -4.17
CA GLY A 123 17.40 -9.62 -5.29
C GLY A 123 16.43 -9.49 -6.46
N THR A 124 15.28 -10.18 -6.41
CA THR A 124 14.25 -10.08 -7.46
C THR A 124 13.66 -8.68 -7.52
N VAL A 125 13.59 -8.09 -8.72
CA VAL A 125 12.99 -6.77 -8.95
C VAL A 125 11.61 -6.94 -9.60
N TYR A 126 10.59 -6.32 -9.02
CA TYR A 126 9.20 -6.43 -9.47
C TYR A 126 8.40 -5.17 -9.14
N TYR A 127 7.27 -4.95 -9.80
CA TYR A 127 6.38 -3.81 -9.52
C TYR A 127 5.25 -4.14 -8.53
N GLY A 128 5.21 -5.32 -7.95
CA GLY A 128 4.10 -5.72 -7.07
C GLY A 128 2.72 -5.65 -7.75
N LYS A 129 2.67 -5.90 -9.06
CA LYS A 129 1.53 -5.68 -9.93
C LYS A 129 0.56 -6.86 -9.91
N ASN A 130 -0.68 -6.61 -9.52
CA ASN A 130 -1.75 -7.61 -9.48
C ASN A 130 -3.00 -7.08 -10.19
N TYR A 131 -3.91 -7.96 -10.62
CA TYR A 131 -5.17 -7.54 -11.21
C TYR A 131 -6.16 -7.05 -10.15
N ILE A 132 -6.86 -5.96 -10.44
CA ILE A 132 -7.91 -5.43 -9.55
C ILE A 132 -8.98 -6.51 -9.32
N PRO A 133 -9.40 -6.80 -8.07
CA PRO A 133 -10.41 -7.80 -7.75
C PRO A 133 -11.79 -7.44 -8.31
N ASP A 134 -12.14 -8.08 -9.42
CA ASP A 134 -13.42 -7.91 -10.13
C ASP A 134 -13.55 -9.07 -11.11
N THR A 135 -14.73 -9.70 -11.20
CA THR A 135 -14.99 -10.84 -12.07
C THR A 135 -14.63 -10.56 -13.53
N PHE A 136 -15.11 -9.42 -14.06
CA PHE A 136 -14.85 -9.06 -15.45
C PHE A 136 -13.38 -8.73 -15.69
N ASN A 137 -12.72 -8.11 -14.72
CA ASN A 137 -11.30 -7.84 -14.80
C ASN A 137 -10.46 -9.10 -14.70
N TYR A 138 -10.86 -10.08 -13.89
CA TYR A 138 -10.21 -11.38 -13.84
C TYR A 138 -10.37 -12.16 -15.17
N LEU A 139 -11.53 -12.11 -15.79
CA LEU A 139 -11.72 -12.67 -17.14
C LEU A 139 -10.84 -11.96 -18.19
N ARG A 140 -10.68 -10.63 -18.09
CA ARG A 140 -9.73 -9.90 -18.94
C ARG A 140 -8.29 -10.35 -18.68
N TYR A 141 -7.91 -10.57 -17.45
CA TYR A 141 -6.59 -11.11 -17.10
C TYR A 141 -6.33 -12.47 -17.77
N LEU A 142 -7.33 -13.35 -17.78
CA LEU A 142 -7.22 -14.68 -18.41
C LEU A 142 -7.19 -14.65 -19.94
N PHE A 143 -8.02 -13.80 -20.56
CA PHE A 143 -8.29 -13.87 -22.00
C PHE A 143 -7.85 -12.62 -22.79
N CYS A 144 -7.65 -11.48 -22.16
CA CYS A 144 -7.30 -10.23 -22.82
C CYS A 144 -6.43 -9.32 -21.92
N ARG A 145 -5.21 -9.76 -21.68
CA ARG A 145 -4.30 -9.14 -20.70
C ARG A 145 -4.04 -7.64 -20.95
N SER A 146 -4.09 -7.18 -22.20
CA SER A 146 -3.93 -5.77 -22.54
C SER A 146 -5.06 -4.86 -22.03
N LYS A 147 -6.23 -5.42 -21.72
CA LYS A 147 -7.39 -4.70 -21.16
C LYS A 147 -7.53 -4.87 -19.64
N THR A 148 -6.63 -5.61 -19.01
CA THR A 148 -6.64 -5.83 -17.56
C THR A 148 -6.33 -4.53 -16.82
N LYS A 149 -7.12 -4.23 -15.79
CA LYS A 149 -6.83 -3.15 -14.84
C LYS A 149 -5.98 -3.69 -13.71
N TRP A 150 -4.95 -2.97 -13.37
CA TRP A 150 -3.95 -3.39 -12.41
C TRP A 150 -4.00 -2.52 -11.16
N TYR A 151 -3.65 -3.13 -10.02
CA TYR A 151 -3.20 -2.42 -8.84
C TYR A 151 -1.74 -2.78 -8.54
N TYR A 152 -1.11 -1.96 -7.72
CA TYR A 152 0.27 -2.14 -7.27
C TYR A 152 0.29 -2.22 -5.75
N ILE A 153 1.21 -3.00 -5.20
CA ILE A 153 1.42 -3.03 -3.75
C ILE A 153 1.78 -1.63 -3.26
N GLY A 154 1.13 -1.17 -2.21
CA GLY A 154 1.27 0.18 -1.65
C GLY A 154 2.59 0.45 -0.92
N ALA A 155 3.63 -0.35 -1.18
CA ALA A 155 4.93 -0.17 -0.53
C ALA A 155 5.64 1.13 -0.94
N SER A 156 5.37 1.65 -2.15
CA SER A 156 5.85 2.95 -2.63
C SER A 156 4.89 3.51 -3.68
N VAL A 157 4.05 4.46 -3.27
CA VAL A 157 3.05 5.11 -4.13
C VAL A 157 3.14 6.61 -3.97
N ILE A 158 3.33 7.35 -5.09
CA ILE A 158 3.43 8.80 -5.09
C ILE A 158 2.27 9.37 -5.91
N LEU A 159 1.59 10.37 -5.36
CA LEU A 159 0.53 11.11 -6.05
C LEU A 159 0.42 12.54 -5.52
N SER A 160 -0.18 13.43 -6.30
CA SER A 160 -0.44 14.79 -5.82
C SER A 160 -1.56 14.78 -4.79
N ARG A 161 -1.53 15.73 -3.84
CA ARG A 161 -2.63 15.96 -2.89
C ARG A 161 -3.96 16.13 -3.61
N LYS A 162 -3.98 16.84 -4.74
CA LYS A 162 -5.17 17.00 -5.58
C LYS A 162 -5.72 15.64 -6.07
N VAL A 163 -4.85 14.73 -6.51
CA VAL A 163 -5.29 13.38 -6.92
C VAL A 163 -5.84 12.62 -5.73
N PHE A 164 -5.18 12.69 -4.57
CA PHE A 164 -5.63 12.09 -3.33
C PHE A 164 -7.04 12.54 -2.95
N ASP A 165 -7.32 13.85 -3.03
CA ASP A 165 -8.64 14.41 -2.75
C ASP A 165 -9.69 13.95 -3.77
N ILE A 166 -9.35 13.92 -5.07
CA ILE A 166 -10.24 13.46 -6.15
C ILE A 166 -10.68 12.01 -5.97
N ILE A 167 -9.80 11.14 -5.50
CA ILE A 167 -10.10 9.73 -5.28
C ILE A 167 -10.70 9.47 -3.89
N GLY A 168 -10.74 10.46 -3.00
CA GLY A 168 -11.28 10.36 -1.64
C GLY A 168 -10.37 9.64 -0.65
N GLY A 169 -9.06 9.61 -0.91
CA GLY A 169 -8.06 8.99 -0.04
C GLY A 169 -8.16 7.47 0.09
N TRP A 170 -7.48 6.96 1.12
CA TRP A 170 -7.56 5.56 1.51
C TRP A 170 -8.93 5.22 2.10
N ASN A 171 -9.43 4.02 1.87
CA ASN A 171 -10.71 3.56 2.40
C ASN A 171 -10.58 3.17 3.88
N GLU A 172 -11.07 4.01 4.78
CA GLU A 172 -10.95 3.83 6.23
C GLU A 172 -11.74 2.64 6.82
N ASP A 173 -12.68 2.07 6.05
CA ASP A 173 -13.40 0.86 6.46
C ASP A 173 -12.53 -0.39 6.30
N ILE A 174 -11.46 -0.34 5.50
CA ILE A 174 -10.49 -1.42 5.31
C ILE A 174 -9.38 -1.27 6.35
N PHE A 175 -9.32 -2.22 7.29
CA PHE A 175 -8.29 -2.22 8.33
C PHE A 175 -6.91 -2.57 7.77
N MET A 176 -6.82 -3.65 6.99
CA MET A 176 -5.57 -4.15 6.37
C MET A 176 -5.90 -5.12 5.24
N TYR A 177 -5.03 -5.15 4.22
CA TYR A 177 -5.18 -5.86 2.95
C TYR A 177 -6.35 -5.34 2.09
N GLU A 178 -6.21 -5.38 0.79
CA GLU A 178 -7.17 -4.85 -0.22
C GLU A 178 -7.35 -3.32 -0.20
N GLU A 179 -6.70 -2.57 0.70
CA GLU A 179 -6.66 -1.10 0.66
C GLU A 179 -5.95 -0.59 -0.61
N ASP A 180 -4.90 -1.31 -1.05
CA ASP A 180 -4.21 -1.04 -2.31
C ASP A 180 -5.14 -1.26 -3.50
N SER A 181 -5.85 -2.40 -3.51
CA SER A 181 -6.84 -2.72 -4.54
C SER A 181 -7.91 -1.64 -4.64
N ASP A 182 -8.41 -1.13 -3.49
CA ASP A 182 -9.40 -0.07 -3.42
C ASP A 182 -8.85 1.26 -3.96
N LEU A 183 -7.65 1.64 -3.54
CA LEU A 183 -7.00 2.87 -4.00
C LEU A 183 -6.85 2.86 -5.53
N PHE A 184 -6.28 1.79 -6.07
CA PHE A 184 -6.07 1.68 -7.52
C PHE A 184 -7.36 1.45 -8.31
N PHE A 185 -8.40 0.87 -7.71
CA PHE A 185 -9.73 0.83 -8.31
C PHE A 185 -10.28 2.24 -8.52
N LYS A 186 -10.19 3.10 -7.49
CA LYS A 186 -10.62 4.51 -7.56
C LYS A 186 -9.82 5.30 -8.60
N ILE A 187 -8.49 5.10 -8.65
CA ILE A 187 -7.59 5.69 -9.66
C ILE A 187 -8.04 5.29 -11.07
N ASN A 188 -8.24 3.99 -11.31
CA ASN A 188 -8.71 3.48 -12.60
C ASN A 188 -10.10 4.00 -12.96
N LYS A 189 -11.02 4.12 -11.98
CA LYS A 189 -12.38 4.65 -12.18
C LYS A 189 -12.38 6.12 -12.61
N LYS A 190 -11.37 6.88 -12.16
CA LYS A 190 -11.16 8.30 -12.54
C LYS A 190 -10.32 8.46 -13.81
N ASN A 191 -9.92 7.36 -14.46
CA ASN A 191 -9.04 7.36 -15.63
C ASN A 191 -7.71 8.11 -15.40
N ILE A 192 -7.17 8.04 -14.18
CA ILE A 192 -5.88 8.63 -13.84
C ILE A 192 -4.79 7.67 -14.29
N SER A 193 -3.79 8.19 -15.03
CA SER A 193 -2.68 7.37 -15.52
C SER A 193 -1.70 7.02 -14.42
N ILE A 194 -1.18 5.80 -14.48
CA ILE A 194 -0.16 5.28 -13.58
C ILE A 194 1.17 5.23 -14.34
N ILE A 195 2.20 5.82 -13.76
CA ILE A 195 3.56 5.88 -14.32
C ILE A 195 4.48 5.04 -13.45
N GLU A 196 5.13 4.07 -14.05
CA GLU A 196 6.18 3.28 -13.42
C GLU A 196 7.50 4.06 -13.45
N LEU A 197 8.06 4.33 -12.27
CA LEU A 197 9.31 5.08 -12.09
C LEU A 197 10.52 4.13 -12.12
N PRO A 198 11.74 4.62 -12.45
CA PRO A 198 12.92 3.77 -12.56
C PRO A 198 13.65 3.49 -11.23
N ALA A 199 13.57 4.35 -10.21
CA ALA A 199 14.26 4.11 -8.95
C ALA A 199 13.72 2.87 -8.24
N ILE A 200 14.61 1.97 -7.86
CA ILE A 200 14.27 0.70 -7.21
C ILE A 200 14.23 0.93 -5.70
N ILE A 201 13.11 0.58 -5.07
CA ILE A 201 12.95 0.61 -3.63
C ILE A 201 13.25 -0.78 -3.08
N PHE A 202 14.18 -0.90 -2.14
CA PHE A 202 14.39 -2.15 -1.44
C PHE A 202 13.22 -2.41 -0.49
N HIS A 203 12.66 -3.64 -0.48
CA HIS A 203 11.49 -3.98 0.31
C HIS A 203 11.69 -5.33 1.00
N TYR A 204 11.78 -5.32 2.32
CA TYR A 204 12.02 -6.53 3.10
C TYR A 204 10.86 -7.52 3.07
N GLY A 205 9.64 -7.04 2.82
CA GLY A 205 8.43 -7.84 2.74
C GLY A 205 8.04 -8.52 4.05
N GLY A 206 6.78 -8.36 4.48
CA GLY A 206 6.22 -9.10 5.62
C GLY A 206 6.69 -8.67 7.02
N GLY A 207 7.58 -7.68 7.14
CA GLY A 207 8.25 -7.33 8.40
C GLY A 207 7.33 -7.07 9.59
N SER A 208 6.16 -6.46 9.38
CA SER A 208 5.17 -6.19 10.44
C SER A 208 3.95 -7.12 10.38
N SER A 209 3.51 -7.51 9.18
CA SER A 209 2.27 -8.29 8.99
C SER A 209 2.41 -9.78 9.28
N GLU A 210 3.58 -10.38 9.01
CA GLU A 210 3.82 -11.80 9.30
C GLU A 210 3.89 -12.10 10.81
N ALA A 211 4.38 -11.15 11.60
CA ALA A 211 4.45 -11.29 13.05
C ALA A 211 3.08 -11.07 13.75
N ALA A 212 2.14 -10.37 13.09
CA ALA A 212 0.88 -9.96 13.70
C ALA A 212 -0.26 -10.97 13.56
N PHE A 213 -0.24 -11.84 12.54
CA PHE A 213 -1.36 -12.73 12.23
C PHE A 213 -0.93 -14.16 11.95
N THR A 214 -1.75 -15.13 12.43
CA THR A 214 -1.66 -16.51 11.93
C THR A 214 -2.05 -16.55 10.44
N ASN A 215 -1.56 -17.54 9.70
CA ASN A 215 -1.90 -17.69 8.29
C ASN A 215 -3.43 -17.70 8.05
N MET A 216 -4.21 -18.37 8.92
CA MET A 216 -5.67 -18.37 8.81
C MET A 216 -6.28 -17.01 9.20
N GLY A 217 -5.76 -16.34 10.24
CA GLY A 217 -6.20 -15.01 10.63
C GLY A 217 -6.00 -13.98 9.53
N ARG A 218 -4.86 -14.05 8.82
CA ARG A 218 -4.56 -13.23 7.65
C ARG A 218 -5.57 -13.46 6.52
N GLU A 219 -5.85 -14.72 6.17
CA GLU A 219 -6.80 -15.05 5.10
C GLU A 219 -8.23 -14.58 5.45
N ILE A 220 -8.67 -14.74 6.70
CA ILE A 220 -9.96 -14.23 7.17
C ILE A 220 -10.03 -12.71 7.03
N LEU A 221 -8.96 -12.01 7.39
CA LEU A 221 -8.89 -10.56 7.28
C LEU A 221 -8.95 -10.09 5.83
N ILE A 222 -8.21 -10.77 4.92
CA ILE A 222 -8.28 -10.51 3.47
C ILE A 222 -9.73 -10.67 2.99
N GLN A 223 -10.44 -11.72 3.40
CA GLN A 223 -11.81 -11.96 2.99
C GLN A 223 -12.80 -10.90 3.51
N LYS A 224 -12.59 -10.41 4.75
CA LYS A 224 -13.36 -9.28 5.28
C LYS A 224 -13.12 -8.01 4.48
N SER A 225 -11.87 -7.69 4.24
CA SER A 225 -11.45 -6.50 3.49
C SER A 225 -11.95 -6.54 2.05
N LEU A 226 -11.92 -7.71 1.41
CA LEU A 226 -12.46 -7.89 0.07
C LEU A 226 -13.97 -7.62 -0.01
N ARG A 227 -14.75 -8.05 0.99
CA ARG A 227 -16.19 -7.70 1.04
C ARG A 227 -16.42 -6.21 1.20
N ILE A 228 -15.63 -5.56 2.07
CA ILE A 228 -15.70 -4.10 2.24
C ILE A 228 -15.35 -3.42 0.91
N TYR A 229 -14.29 -3.85 0.24
CA TYR A 229 -13.89 -3.36 -1.07
C TYR A 229 -15.01 -3.44 -2.10
N PHE A 230 -15.67 -4.62 -2.23
CA PHE A 230 -16.80 -4.78 -3.17
C PHE A 230 -17.97 -3.87 -2.82
N LYS A 231 -18.32 -3.75 -1.54
CA LYS A 231 -19.40 -2.90 -1.05
C LYS A 231 -19.12 -1.41 -1.28
N SER A 232 -17.94 -0.93 -0.88
CA SER A 232 -17.55 0.49 -0.98
C SER A 232 -17.45 0.96 -2.42
N ASN A 233 -17.09 0.06 -3.33
CA ASN A 233 -16.98 0.37 -4.76
C ASN A 233 -18.28 0.10 -5.54
N HIS A 234 -19.39 -0.19 -4.85
CA HIS A 234 -20.71 -0.48 -5.45
C HIS A 234 -20.68 -1.62 -6.47
N LEU A 235 -19.81 -2.60 -6.26
CA LEU A 235 -19.77 -3.82 -7.05
C LEU A 235 -20.87 -4.76 -6.56
N SER A 236 -21.56 -5.44 -7.50
CA SER A 236 -22.71 -6.29 -7.12
C SER A 236 -22.26 -7.51 -6.30
N VAL A 237 -23.16 -7.98 -5.43
CA VAL A 237 -22.96 -9.22 -4.66
C VAL A 237 -22.68 -10.41 -5.60
N LEU A 238 -23.34 -10.45 -6.76
CA LEU A 238 -23.11 -11.49 -7.75
C LEU A 238 -21.67 -11.44 -8.29
N ASN A 239 -21.14 -10.23 -8.53
CA ASN A 239 -19.75 -10.04 -8.95
C ASN A 239 -18.78 -10.60 -7.89
N TYR A 240 -19.01 -10.28 -6.59
CA TYR A 240 -18.22 -10.84 -5.50
C TYR A 240 -18.26 -12.38 -5.48
N ILE A 241 -19.47 -12.98 -5.53
CA ILE A 241 -19.64 -14.44 -5.50
C ILE A 241 -18.93 -15.10 -6.70
N CYS A 242 -19.12 -14.56 -7.90
CA CYS A 242 -18.45 -15.08 -9.10
C CYS A 242 -16.93 -14.96 -9.01
N PHE A 243 -16.42 -13.85 -8.48
CA PHE A 243 -14.99 -13.65 -8.26
C PHE A 243 -14.43 -14.72 -7.30
N GLU A 244 -15.07 -14.94 -6.15
CA GLU A 244 -14.65 -15.95 -5.16
C GLU A 244 -14.68 -17.37 -5.74
N ILE A 245 -15.73 -17.72 -6.48
CA ILE A 245 -15.82 -19.03 -7.15
C ILE A 245 -14.64 -19.21 -8.11
N MET A 246 -14.33 -18.19 -8.93
CA MET A 246 -13.20 -18.26 -9.86
C MET A 246 -11.87 -18.36 -9.15
N MET A 247 -11.70 -17.67 -8.01
CA MET A 247 -10.49 -17.77 -7.19
C MET A 247 -10.32 -19.20 -6.64
N VAL A 248 -11.36 -19.79 -6.07
CA VAL A 248 -11.34 -21.19 -5.59
C VAL A 248 -11.01 -22.14 -6.74
N LEU A 249 -11.66 -21.98 -7.91
CA LEU A 249 -11.39 -22.79 -9.10
C LEU A 249 -9.95 -22.68 -9.60
N SER A 250 -9.34 -21.49 -9.50
CA SER A 250 -7.93 -21.29 -9.87
C SER A 250 -6.96 -22.12 -9.03
N PHE A 251 -7.36 -22.51 -7.82
CA PHE A 251 -6.58 -23.33 -6.90
C PHE A 251 -6.89 -24.83 -6.98
N LEU A 252 -7.75 -25.29 -7.88
CA LEU A 252 -8.10 -26.74 -7.98
C LEU A 252 -6.87 -27.64 -8.16
N LYS A 253 -5.82 -27.17 -8.83
CA LYS A 253 -4.53 -27.90 -8.93
C LYS A 253 -3.74 -27.93 -7.60
N LYS A 254 -4.18 -27.17 -6.58
CA LYS A 254 -3.60 -27.10 -5.23
C LYS A 254 -4.71 -27.27 -4.19
N PRO A 255 -5.26 -28.50 -4.01
CA PRO A 255 -6.49 -28.73 -3.26
C PRO A 255 -6.45 -28.25 -1.80
N ARG A 256 -5.28 -28.32 -1.15
CA ARG A 256 -5.11 -27.75 0.20
C ARG A 256 -5.36 -26.23 0.21
N ARG A 257 -4.88 -25.51 -0.81
CA ARG A 257 -5.05 -24.06 -0.91
C ARG A 257 -6.50 -23.68 -1.24
N ALA A 258 -7.15 -24.43 -2.14
CA ALA A 258 -8.58 -24.25 -2.43
C ALA A 258 -9.44 -24.45 -1.17
N TRP A 259 -9.17 -25.50 -0.40
CA TRP A 259 -9.89 -25.77 0.85
C TRP A 259 -9.65 -24.68 1.91
N TRP A 260 -8.42 -24.15 2.01
CA TRP A 260 -8.09 -23.04 2.89
C TRP A 260 -8.86 -21.78 2.51
N GLN A 261 -8.95 -21.46 1.22
CA GLN A 261 -9.74 -20.32 0.71
C GLN A 261 -11.21 -20.45 1.10
N VAL A 262 -11.83 -21.60 0.83
CA VAL A 262 -13.22 -21.86 1.22
C VAL A 262 -13.42 -21.70 2.73
N LYS A 263 -12.53 -22.24 3.55
CA LYS A 263 -12.59 -22.12 5.01
C LYS A 263 -12.46 -20.66 5.46
N ALA A 264 -11.56 -19.89 4.86
CA ALA A 264 -11.41 -18.46 5.15
C ALA A 264 -12.66 -17.66 4.80
N ILE A 265 -13.26 -17.91 3.62
CA ILE A 265 -14.53 -17.31 3.21
C ILE A 265 -15.61 -17.58 4.26
N ILE A 266 -15.83 -18.84 4.61
CA ILE A 266 -16.87 -19.22 5.59
C ILE A 266 -16.61 -18.55 6.95
N ASN A 267 -15.39 -18.70 7.50
CA ASN A 267 -15.06 -18.15 8.81
C ASN A 267 -15.15 -16.62 8.86
N SER A 268 -14.91 -15.93 7.74
CA SER A 268 -14.99 -14.48 7.69
C SER A 268 -16.41 -13.92 7.87
N PHE A 269 -17.47 -14.74 7.81
CA PHE A 269 -18.83 -14.33 8.11
C PHE A 269 -19.18 -14.43 9.61
N PHE A 270 -18.38 -15.18 10.39
CA PHE A 270 -18.68 -15.46 11.80
C PHE A 270 -17.74 -14.72 12.78
N VAL A 271 -16.78 -13.98 12.29
CA VAL A 271 -15.83 -13.15 13.04
C VAL A 271 -16.00 -11.69 12.67
#